data_f568837b8209f64e6d7a5f5fa0d456c7
#
_entry.id   f568837b8209f64e6d7a5f5fa0d456c7
#
_cell.length_a   1.000
_cell.length_b   1.000
_cell.length_c   1.000
_cell.angle_alpha   90.00
_cell.angle_beta   90.00
_cell.angle_gamma   90.00
#
_symmetry.space_group_name_H-M   'P 1'
#
loop_
_entity.id
_entity.type
_entity.pdbx_description
1 polymer ?
#
loop_
_entity_poly.entity_id
_entity_poly.type
_entity_poly.pdbx_seq_one_letter_code
_entity_poly.pdbx_strand_id
1 'polypeptide(L)'
;MGKFDGVSDEELIARLRAGETAIEDYLMEKYKGLVRQKARAMFLIGGDTDDLIQEGMIGLFKAVRDFQTDKEASFATFARVCIDRQIYSAIQNSNRQKHQPLNSYVSLNQEDESSPIWELSVENP
;
A
#
# COMPACT_ATOMS: atom_id res chain seq x y z
N MET A 1 -19.36 -16.98 10.46
CA MET A 1 -19.83 -16.07 9.47
C MET A 1 -19.78 -14.66 9.94
N GLY A 2 -19.24 -13.82 9.12
CA GLY A 2 -19.09 -12.43 9.50
C GLY A 2 -20.33 -11.62 9.20
N LYS A 3 -20.48 -10.57 9.98
CA LYS A 3 -21.62 -9.67 9.83
C LYS A 3 -21.67 -9.04 8.43
N PHE A 4 -20.51 -8.88 7.82
CA PHE A 4 -20.42 -8.20 6.53
C PHE A 4 -20.17 -9.15 5.37
N ASP A 5 -20.27 -10.45 5.60
CA ASP A 5 -20.04 -11.42 4.55
C ASP A 5 -21.07 -11.23 3.44
N GLY A 6 -20.60 -11.33 2.20
CA GLY A 6 -21.49 -11.19 1.07
C GLY A 6 -21.75 -9.76 0.63
N VAL A 7 -21.24 -8.78 1.36
CA VAL A 7 -21.38 -7.39 0.97
C VAL A 7 -20.12 -6.96 0.25
N SER A 8 -20.27 -6.21 -0.85
CA SER A 8 -19.10 -5.77 -1.60
C SER A 8 -18.28 -4.76 -0.80
N ASP A 9 -16.99 -4.72 -1.07
CA ASP A 9 -16.12 -3.76 -0.38
C ASP A 9 -16.56 -2.33 -0.66
N GLU A 10 -17.02 -2.07 -1.87
CA GLU A 10 -17.43 -0.73 -2.24
C GLU A 10 -18.65 -0.28 -1.44
N GLU A 11 -19.58 -1.20 -1.25
CA GLU A 11 -20.74 -0.88 -0.42
C GLU A 11 -20.33 -0.71 1.04
N LEU A 12 -19.41 -1.53 1.52
CA LEU A 12 -18.94 -1.41 2.89
C LEU A 12 -18.29 -0.05 3.12
N ILE A 13 -17.51 0.43 2.15
CA ILE A 13 -16.87 1.73 2.30
C ILE A 13 -17.92 2.83 2.36
N ALA A 14 -18.96 2.74 1.54
CA ALA A 14 -20.03 3.72 1.60
C ALA A 14 -20.70 3.72 2.98
N ARG A 15 -20.95 2.54 3.52
CA ARG A 15 -21.56 2.42 4.85
C ARG A 15 -20.62 2.93 5.95
N LEU A 16 -19.33 2.69 5.80
CA LEU A 16 -18.36 3.22 6.75
C LEU A 16 -18.42 4.75 6.78
N ARG A 17 -18.49 5.36 5.62
CA ARG A 17 -18.54 6.81 5.54
C ARG A 17 -19.86 7.37 6.05
N ALA A 18 -20.89 6.54 6.07
CA ALA A 18 -22.16 6.92 6.65
C ALA A 18 -22.20 6.74 8.18
N GLY A 19 -21.11 6.25 8.78
CA GLY A 19 -21.02 6.17 10.22
C GLY A 19 -20.83 4.78 10.80
N GLU A 20 -20.82 3.76 9.97
CA GLU A 20 -20.69 2.38 10.45
C GLU A 20 -19.21 2.04 10.63
N THR A 21 -18.63 2.55 11.70
CA THR A 21 -17.18 2.56 11.89
C THR A 21 -16.56 1.18 12.09
N ALA A 22 -17.34 0.19 12.50
CA ALA A 22 -16.81 -1.16 12.67
C ALA A 22 -16.31 -1.75 11.35
N ILE A 23 -16.74 -1.19 10.23
CA ILE A 23 -16.34 -1.69 8.92
C ILE A 23 -14.85 -1.44 8.68
N GLU A 24 -14.29 -0.38 9.25
CA GLU A 24 -12.87 -0.13 9.10
C GLU A 24 -12.03 -1.31 9.57
N ASP A 25 -12.30 -1.78 10.78
CA ASP A 25 -11.56 -2.93 11.31
C ASP A 25 -11.80 -4.17 10.46
N TYR A 26 -13.01 -4.35 9.99
CA TYR A 26 -13.32 -5.50 9.15
C TYR A 26 -12.48 -5.49 7.87
N LEU A 27 -12.40 -4.34 7.20
CA LEU A 27 -11.64 -4.25 5.96
C LEU A 27 -10.15 -4.40 6.21
N MET A 28 -9.64 -3.82 7.29
CA MET A 28 -8.23 -3.98 7.62
C MET A 28 -7.88 -5.43 7.85
N GLU A 29 -8.75 -6.15 8.56
CA GLU A 29 -8.51 -7.56 8.83
C GLU A 29 -8.62 -8.39 7.55
N LYS A 30 -9.60 -8.06 6.71
CA LYS A 30 -9.83 -8.80 5.48
C LYS A 30 -8.62 -8.76 4.55
N TYR A 31 -7.95 -7.61 4.46
CA TYR A 31 -6.84 -7.43 3.55
C TYR A 31 -5.47 -7.64 4.18
N LYS A 32 -5.43 -8.00 5.44
CA LYS A 32 -4.17 -8.18 6.15
C LYS A 32 -3.28 -9.23 5.48
N GLY A 33 -3.91 -10.32 4.99
CA GLY A 33 -3.15 -11.35 4.29
C GLY A 33 -2.49 -10.84 3.04
N LEU A 34 -3.19 -10.00 2.30
CA LEU A 34 -2.62 -9.39 1.10
C LEU A 34 -1.43 -8.50 1.46
N VAL A 35 -1.55 -7.72 2.53
CA VAL A 35 -0.45 -6.87 2.98
C VAL A 35 0.77 -7.71 3.30
N ARG A 36 0.56 -8.81 4.03
CA ARG A 36 1.67 -9.70 4.37
C ARG A 36 2.31 -10.31 3.14
N GLN A 37 1.51 -10.70 2.17
CA GLN A 37 2.02 -11.26 0.94
C GLN A 37 2.87 -10.25 0.19
N LYS A 38 2.39 -9.02 0.10
CA LYS A 38 3.13 -7.96 -0.58
C LYS A 38 4.43 -7.63 0.14
N ALA A 39 4.39 -7.58 1.46
CA ALA A 39 5.58 -7.28 2.24
C ALA A 39 6.65 -8.36 2.04
N ARG A 40 6.24 -9.62 2.02
CA ARG A 40 7.19 -10.71 1.80
C ARG A 40 7.78 -10.66 0.40
N ALA A 41 6.95 -10.33 -0.59
CA ALA A 41 7.43 -10.24 -1.96
C ALA A 41 8.47 -9.15 -2.11
N MET A 42 8.36 -8.08 -1.36
CA MET A 42 9.28 -6.96 -1.47
C MET A 42 10.43 -7.00 -0.48
N PHE A 43 10.44 -8.00 0.40
CA PHE A 43 11.48 -8.11 1.41
C PHE A 43 12.88 -8.15 0.80
N LEU A 44 13.01 -8.83 -0.33
CA LEU A 44 14.32 -8.98 -0.96
C LEU A 44 14.86 -7.67 -1.52
N ILE A 45 13.98 -6.72 -1.78
CA ILE A 45 14.42 -5.41 -2.27
C ILE A 45 15.05 -4.61 -1.13
N GLY A 46 14.57 -4.83 0.09
CA GLY A 46 15.14 -4.16 1.24
C GLY A 46 14.12 -4.06 2.36
N GLY A 47 14.62 -3.75 3.55
CA GLY A 47 13.76 -3.52 4.68
C GLY A 47 13.53 -4.76 5.52
N ASP A 48 12.92 -4.54 6.66
CA ASP A 48 12.53 -5.57 7.60
C ASP A 48 11.08 -5.94 7.31
N THR A 49 10.80 -7.24 7.26
CA THR A 49 9.45 -7.70 6.92
C THR A 49 8.39 -7.10 7.82
N ASP A 50 8.64 -7.03 9.14
CA ASP A 50 7.65 -6.47 10.04
C ASP A 50 7.40 -4.99 9.76
N ASP A 51 8.45 -4.23 9.47
CA ASP A 51 8.30 -2.84 9.11
C ASP A 51 7.52 -2.68 7.82
N LEU A 52 7.77 -3.56 6.85
CA LEU A 52 7.06 -3.50 5.59
C LEU A 52 5.59 -3.84 5.76
N ILE A 53 5.28 -4.77 6.65
CA ILE A 53 3.88 -5.08 6.94
C ILE A 53 3.18 -3.86 7.53
N GLN A 54 3.84 -3.17 8.46
CA GLN A 54 3.25 -1.96 9.03
C GLN A 54 3.03 -0.89 7.97
N GLU A 55 4.00 -0.72 7.09
CA GLU A 55 3.84 0.25 6.02
C GLU A 55 2.70 -0.13 5.09
N GLY A 56 2.58 -1.43 4.79
CA GLY A 56 1.48 -1.88 3.97
C GLY A 56 0.14 -1.64 4.60
N MET A 57 0.06 -1.82 5.92
CA MET A 57 -1.19 -1.53 6.63
C MET A 57 -1.53 -0.05 6.57
N ILE A 58 -0.53 0.82 6.61
CA ILE A 58 -0.75 2.25 6.43
C ILE A 58 -1.30 2.52 5.03
N GLY A 59 -0.72 1.86 4.02
CA GLY A 59 -1.22 2.01 2.66
C GLY A 59 -2.66 1.55 2.53
N LEU A 60 -3.00 0.45 3.18
CA LEU A 60 -4.36 -0.05 3.18
C LEU A 60 -5.30 0.94 3.85
N PHE A 61 -4.90 1.50 4.98
CA PHE A 61 -5.73 2.49 5.67
C PHE A 61 -5.98 3.70 4.76
N LYS A 62 -4.95 4.15 4.07
CA LYS A 62 -5.10 5.26 3.14
C LYS A 62 -6.07 4.90 2.02
N ALA A 63 -6.03 3.66 1.56
CA ALA A 63 -6.94 3.22 0.52
C ALA A 63 -8.39 3.28 1.00
N VAL A 64 -8.64 2.80 2.21
CA VAL A 64 -9.98 2.85 2.78
C VAL A 64 -10.47 4.30 2.90
N ARG A 65 -9.57 5.17 3.30
CA ARG A 65 -9.91 6.57 3.50
C ARG A 65 -10.17 7.29 2.18
N ASP A 66 -9.36 7.00 1.17
CA ASP A 66 -9.33 7.81 -0.06
C ASP A 66 -10.07 7.21 -1.24
N PHE A 67 -10.53 5.98 -1.13
CA PHE A 67 -11.19 5.33 -2.26
C PHE A 67 -12.42 6.13 -2.70
N GLN A 68 -12.57 6.27 -4.01
CA GLN A 68 -13.72 6.98 -4.59
C GLN A 68 -14.66 5.95 -5.20
N THR A 69 -15.84 5.85 -4.61
CA THR A 69 -16.80 4.82 -5.00
C THR A 69 -17.41 5.06 -6.36
N ASP A 70 -17.27 6.27 -6.91
CA ASP A 70 -17.82 6.59 -8.22
C ASP A 70 -16.86 6.32 -9.36
N LYS A 71 -15.70 5.76 -9.08
CA LYS A 71 -14.73 5.40 -10.10
C LYS A 71 -14.94 3.97 -10.53
N GLU A 72 -14.40 3.62 -11.69
CA GLU A 72 -14.58 2.28 -12.24
C GLU A 72 -13.75 1.22 -11.53
N ALA A 73 -12.61 1.61 -11.00
CA ALA A 73 -11.73 0.64 -10.36
C ALA A 73 -12.36 0.09 -9.09
N SER A 74 -12.17 -1.20 -8.85
CA SER A 74 -12.65 -1.80 -7.63
C SER A 74 -11.79 -1.38 -6.45
N PHE A 75 -12.35 -1.50 -5.25
CA PHE A 75 -11.57 -1.21 -4.06
C PHE A 75 -10.35 -2.14 -3.97
N ALA A 76 -10.52 -3.41 -4.31
CA ALA A 76 -9.40 -4.35 -4.23
C ALA A 76 -8.23 -3.88 -5.09
N THR A 77 -8.51 -3.43 -6.31
CA THR A 77 -7.47 -2.93 -7.19
C THR A 77 -6.81 -1.68 -6.62
N PHE A 78 -7.62 -0.77 -6.15
CA PHE A 78 -7.11 0.47 -5.57
C PHE A 78 -6.25 0.18 -4.34
N ALA A 79 -6.71 -0.75 -3.49
CA ALA A 79 -5.96 -1.09 -2.29
C ALA A 79 -4.61 -1.69 -2.61
N ARG A 80 -4.55 -2.56 -3.64
CA ARG A 80 -3.27 -3.15 -4.03
C ARG A 80 -2.27 -2.09 -4.43
N VAL A 81 -2.72 -1.12 -5.21
CA VAL A 81 -1.84 -0.05 -5.64
C VAL A 81 -1.36 0.77 -4.45
N CYS A 82 -2.26 1.10 -3.54
CA CYS A 82 -1.88 1.90 -2.38
C CYS A 82 -0.91 1.16 -1.47
N ILE A 83 -1.15 -0.13 -1.27
CA ILE A 83 -0.25 -0.95 -0.45
C ILE A 83 1.12 -1.02 -1.09
N ASP A 84 1.17 -1.33 -2.38
CA ASP A 84 2.44 -1.44 -3.09
C ASP A 84 3.24 -0.15 -3.02
N ARG A 85 2.58 0.97 -3.27
CA ARG A 85 3.27 2.25 -3.26
C ARG A 85 3.81 2.60 -1.90
N GLN A 86 3.02 2.32 -0.86
CA GLN A 86 3.44 2.65 0.49
C GLN A 86 4.65 1.82 0.89
N ILE A 87 4.63 0.52 0.60
CA ILE A 87 5.75 -0.36 0.94
C ILE A 87 6.99 0.06 0.17
N TYR A 88 6.82 0.30 -1.13
CA TYR A 88 7.96 0.66 -1.96
C TYR A 88 8.58 1.99 -1.52
N SER A 89 7.76 2.95 -1.17
CA SER A 89 8.27 4.23 -0.65
C SER A 89 9.08 4.03 0.61
N ALA A 90 8.61 3.14 1.48
CA ALA A 90 9.33 2.86 2.72
C ALA A 90 10.68 2.22 2.42
N ILE A 91 10.72 1.31 1.45
CA ILE A 91 11.99 0.68 1.06
C ILE A 91 12.95 1.72 0.51
N GLN A 92 12.47 2.60 -0.35
CA GLN A 92 13.33 3.64 -0.90
C GLN A 92 13.88 4.56 0.17
N ASN A 93 13.04 4.96 1.10
CA ASN A 93 13.49 5.82 2.19
C ASN A 93 14.53 5.12 3.05
N SER A 94 14.31 3.86 3.35
CA SER A 94 15.25 3.09 4.15
C SER A 94 16.60 2.96 3.44
N ASN A 95 16.56 2.64 2.16
CA ASN A 95 17.78 2.48 1.41
C ASN A 95 18.54 3.80 1.26
N ARG A 96 17.80 4.87 1.07
CA ARG A 96 18.41 6.18 0.96
C ARG A 96 19.13 6.56 2.24
N GLN A 97 18.51 6.29 3.37
CA GLN A 97 19.13 6.61 4.65
C GLN A 97 20.38 5.76 4.90
N LYS A 98 20.33 4.49 4.52
CA LYS A 98 21.46 3.61 4.73
C LYS A 98 22.67 4.05 3.92
N HIS A 99 22.46 4.57 2.74
CA HIS A 99 23.55 4.89 1.82
C HIS A 99 23.88 6.35 1.73
N GLN A 100 23.19 7.17 2.49
CA GLN A 100 23.35 8.61 2.38
C GLN A 100 24.80 9.07 2.58
N PRO A 101 25.52 8.60 3.58
CA PRO A 101 26.88 9.07 3.78
C PRO A 101 27.82 8.76 2.63
N LEU A 102 27.55 7.68 1.91
CA LEU A 102 28.42 7.23 0.84
C LEU A 102 28.00 7.77 -0.51
N ASN A 103 26.73 8.01 -0.69
CA ASN A 103 26.18 8.20 -2.00
C ASN A 103 25.34 9.45 -2.14
N SER A 104 25.66 10.48 -1.39
CA SER A 104 24.83 11.66 -1.45
C SER A 104 24.75 12.24 -2.87
N TYR A 105 25.84 12.22 -3.60
CA TYR A 105 25.83 12.72 -4.96
C TYR A 105 25.27 11.71 -5.95
N VAL A 106 25.51 10.45 -5.67
CA VAL A 106 25.01 9.40 -6.56
C VAL A 106 23.51 9.25 -6.43
N SER A 107 23.00 9.41 -5.23
CA SER A 107 21.58 9.22 -5.02
C SER A 107 20.75 10.27 -5.77
N LEU A 108 21.28 11.44 -5.98
CA LEU A 108 20.55 12.43 -6.77
C LEU A 108 20.31 11.94 -8.19
N ASN A 109 21.35 11.38 -8.79
CA ASN A 109 21.22 10.86 -10.13
C ASN A 109 20.30 9.65 -10.18
N GLN A 110 20.41 8.81 -9.18
CA GLN A 110 19.60 7.60 -9.16
C GLN A 110 18.14 7.89 -8.97
N GLU A 111 17.83 8.90 -8.19
CA GLU A 111 16.45 9.24 -8.01
C GLU A 111 15.80 9.68 -9.29
N ASP A 112 16.52 10.44 -10.07
CA ASP A 112 15.99 10.90 -11.34
C ASP A 112 15.82 9.77 -12.32
N GLU A 113 16.71 8.80 -12.26
CA GLU A 113 16.70 7.72 -13.23
C GLU A 113 15.83 6.56 -12.83
N SER A 114 15.84 6.22 -11.56
CA SER A 114 15.11 5.03 -11.14
C SER A 114 13.63 5.28 -10.94
N SER A 115 13.27 6.51 -10.58
CA SER A 115 11.87 6.80 -10.35
C SER A 115 11.00 6.51 -11.56
N PRO A 116 11.38 6.92 -12.75
CA PRO A 116 10.54 6.60 -13.91
C PRO A 116 10.38 5.11 -14.16
N ILE A 117 11.44 4.34 -13.96
CA ILE A 117 11.34 2.90 -14.15
C ILE A 117 10.40 2.30 -13.13
N TRP A 118 10.53 2.72 -11.91
CA TRP A 118 9.70 2.31 -10.82
C TRP A 118 8.24 2.63 -11.11
N GLU A 119 7.99 3.85 -11.54
CA GLU A 119 6.65 4.28 -11.81
C GLU A 119 6.02 3.48 -12.93
N LEU A 120 6.80 3.16 -13.94
CA LEU A 120 6.29 2.37 -15.03
C LEU A 120 5.85 1.00 -14.55
N SER A 121 6.65 0.37 -13.70
CA SER A 121 6.30 -0.96 -13.23
C SER A 121 5.11 -0.94 -12.31
N VAL A 122 4.89 0.14 -11.60
CA VAL A 122 3.77 0.25 -10.67
C VAL A 122 2.52 0.75 -11.36
N GLU A 123 2.67 1.72 -12.23
CA GLU A 123 1.52 2.39 -12.84
C GLU A 123 1.00 1.67 -14.06
N ASN A 124 1.79 0.79 -14.62
CA ASN A 124 1.39 0.05 -15.82
C ASN A 124 1.40 -1.44 -15.55
N PRO A 125 0.73 -1.87 -14.56
CA PRO A 125 0.65 -3.30 -14.24
C PRO A 125 -0.17 -4.07 -15.25
#